data_2ad8d06327eb55fbd63c4321cf12603d
#
_entry.id   2ad8d06327eb55fbd63c4321cf12603d
#
_cell.length_a   1.000
_cell.length_b   1.000
_cell.length_c   1.000
_cell.angle_alpha   90.00
_cell.angle_beta   90.00
_cell.angle_gamma   90.00
#
_symmetry.space_group_name_H-M   'P 1'
#
loop_
_entity.id
_entity.type
_entity.pdbx_description
1 polymer ?
#
loop_
_entity_poly.entity_id
_entity_poly.type
_entity_poly.pdbx_seq_one_letter_code
_entity_poly.pdbx_strand_id
1 'polypeptide(L)'
;MYKVFILILLFLPLLSKAQIKGDYVWVGGYQTNSEGGQNGYSMDFLRNKGEPAEIKIPRGFAGNNASICDKNGYLMFYFNGCAVMNRFHHIMPNGDSINSGRWFDLYWKDCKYGYPGSQNCLILKDKANEYGYYIIHTQVIYFQGVTDSVAMFYSYVDMSLDNGNGDVIIKNVRIYDKLDMILSYTTAISNEANDGWWLLQPIIGNEFITYYLGSNGLERFENQESSLNFTWDYSSSAGTAKFSPDGKKLALYNYNDQLHIYDFDRSTGLISGHQKVEIYPQDSIDRSLLNFASVEWSPNSRFIYCSSSVDLYQVDTWENNIHNGVRYIDSYNGTLDPFSTRLFLMAQGPDCKIYMTPKNGSYSLHVINKPDEVGKACDFVQNAIKLPNSNSGTLPNFPRFRVDEEKKCDPSITSLFGETVYYRRDIEVFPNPSNGVFRIKIPEVHRSGTIIVSNTEGKLLFQKQVTWTILEEIDISTFPSGRYNIEFYPDDQREKIYYGKQVIKI
;
A
#
# COMPACT_ATOMS: atom_id res chain seq x y z
N MET A 1 -64.23 -13.94 24.26
CA MET A 1 -62.88 -13.82 24.80
C MET A 1 -61.87 -13.95 23.64
N TYR A 2 -61.43 -12.84 23.09
CA TYR A 2 -60.39 -12.83 22.02
C TYR A 2 -59.03 -12.78 22.68
N LYS A 3 -58.18 -13.80 22.44
CA LYS A 3 -56.78 -13.79 22.85
C LYS A 3 -55.98 -13.03 21.80
N VAL A 4 -55.47 -11.85 22.18
CA VAL A 4 -54.49 -11.09 21.37
C VAL A 4 -53.11 -11.69 21.62
N PHE A 5 -52.51 -12.29 20.59
CA PHE A 5 -51.10 -12.68 20.60
C PHE A 5 -50.25 -11.46 20.19
N ILE A 6 -49.53 -10.88 21.15
CA ILE A 6 -48.52 -9.86 20.88
C ILE A 6 -47.22 -10.57 20.45
N LEU A 7 -46.89 -10.48 19.18
CA LEU A 7 -45.58 -10.94 18.62
C LEU A 7 -44.53 -9.87 18.93
N ILE A 8 -43.71 -10.11 19.94
CA ILE A 8 -42.56 -9.26 20.25
C ILE A 8 -41.44 -9.63 19.24
N LEU A 9 -41.28 -8.83 18.19
CA LEU A 9 -40.10 -8.88 17.31
C LEU A 9 -38.92 -8.31 18.10
N LEU A 10 -38.04 -9.19 18.60
CA LEU A 10 -36.72 -8.83 19.09
C LEU A 10 -35.87 -8.37 17.91
N PHE A 11 -35.77 -7.06 17.72
CA PHE A 11 -34.71 -6.46 16.89
C PHE A 11 -33.38 -6.64 17.64
N LEU A 12 -32.65 -7.71 17.35
CA LEU A 12 -31.23 -7.78 17.66
C LEU A 12 -30.51 -6.80 16.70
N PRO A 13 -29.84 -5.75 17.21
CA PRO A 13 -29.02 -4.93 16.37
C PRO A 13 -27.90 -5.83 15.80
N LEU A 14 -27.88 -6.03 14.49
CA LEU A 14 -26.71 -6.53 13.79
C LEU A 14 -25.58 -5.52 14.05
N LEU A 15 -24.78 -5.76 15.08
CA LEU A 15 -23.52 -5.06 15.28
C LEU A 15 -22.61 -5.45 14.11
N SER A 16 -22.69 -4.72 13.01
CA SER A 16 -21.67 -4.81 11.98
C SER A 16 -20.35 -4.38 12.62
N LYS A 17 -19.42 -5.30 12.80
CA LYS A 17 -18.05 -4.94 13.21
C LYS A 17 -17.51 -3.96 12.15
N ALA A 18 -17.08 -2.78 12.61
CA ALA A 18 -16.46 -1.81 11.72
C ALA A 18 -15.21 -2.43 11.10
N GLN A 19 -15.08 -2.32 9.79
CA GLN A 19 -13.93 -2.85 9.04
C GLN A 19 -12.63 -2.22 9.55
N ILE A 20 -11.61 -3.06 9.76
CA ILE A 20 -10.26 -2.60 10.14
C ILE A 20 -9.63 -1.89 8.95
N LYS A 21 -9.23 -0.62 9.15
CA LYS A 21 -8.73 0.27 8.09
C LYS A 21 -7.27 0.65 8.26
N GLY A 22 -6.45 -0.20 8.89
CA GLY A 22 -5.05 0.09 9.21
C GLY A 22 -4.16 0.36 7.99
N ASP A 23 -4.54 -0.09 6.80
CA ASP A 23 -3.80 -0.03 5.54
C ASP A 23 -4.40 0.94 4.49
N TYR A 24 -5.28 1.85 4.89
CA TYR A 24 -6.02 2.71 3.96
C TYR A 24 -5.21 3.87 3.38
N VAL A 25 -4.07 4.23 3.96
CA VAL A 25 -3.17 5.24 3.41
C VAL A 25 -1.77 4.68 3.26
N TRP A 26 -1.29 4.69 2.03
CA TRP A 26 0.06 4.31 1.66
C TRP A 26 0.89 5.56 1.41
N VAL A 27 2.11 5.59 1.94
CA VAL A 27 3.07 6.69 1.74
C VAL A 27 4.31 6.13 1.08
N GLY A 28 4.83 6.83 0.08
CA GLY A 28 6.05 6.45 -0.63
C GLY A 28 6.75 7.67 -1.21
N GLY A 29 7.85 7.43 -1.92
CA GLY A 29 8.59 8.47 -2.63
C GLY A 29 10.06 8.51 -2.26
N TYR A 30 10.87 8.99 -3.21
CA TYR A 30 12.33 8.92 -3.12
C TYR A 30 13.04 10.13 -3.78
N GLN A 31 12.32 11.10 -4.27
CA GLN A 31 12.88 12.21 -5.04
C GLN A 31 13.29 13.38 -4.15
N THR A 32 14.59 13.73 -4.16
CA THR A 32 15.08 14.93 -3.47
C THR A 32 14.48 16.20 -4.09
N ASN A 33 13.96 17.09 -3.25
CA ASN A 33 13.47 18.40 -3.65
C ASN A 33 14.52 19.52 -3.44
N SER A 34 14.25 20.72 -3.97
CA SER A 34 15.14 21.87 -3.89
C SER A 34 15.33 22.41 -2.46
N GLU A 35 14.45 22.06 -1.53
CA GLU A 35 14.49 22.48 -0.12
C GLU A 35 15.28 21.51 0.77
N GLY A 36 15.90 20.48 0.18
CA GLY A 36 16.68 19.46 0.89
C GLY A 36 15.87 18.33 1.52
N GLY A 37 14.52 18.40 1.46
CA GLY A 37 13.61 17.31 1.81
C GLY A 37 13.42 16.32 0.65
N GLN A 38 12.37 15.52 0.73
CA GLN A 38 11.97 14.59 -0.32
C GLN A 38 10.57 14.92 -0.84
N ASN A 39 10.36 14.79 -2.14
CA ASN A 39 9.01 14.71 -2.70
C ASN A 39 8.56 13.26 -2.62
N GLY A 40 7.36 13.07 -2.09
CA GLY A 40 6.72 11.78 -1.96
C GLY A 40 5.32 11.78 -2.57
N TYR A 41 4.65 10.67 -2.40
CA TYR A 41 3.24 10.53 -2.76
C TYR A 41 2.50 9.80 -1.64
N SER A 42 1.20 10.03 -1.58
CA SER A 42 0.28 9.22 -0.79
C SER A 42 -0.82 8.64 -1.68
N MET A 43 -1.23 7.41 -1.39
CA MET A 43 -2.41 6.77 -1.95
C MET A 43 -3.41 6.62 -0.80
N ASP A 44 -4.48 7.42 -0.81
CA ASP A 44 -5.53 7.41 0.22
C ASP A 44 -6.76 6.72 -0.35
N PHE A 45 -7.01 5.49 0.08
CA PHE A 45 -8.13 4.67 -0.40
C PHE A 45 -9.49 5.12 0.14
N LEU A 46 -9.51 5.87 1.24
CA LEU A 46 -10.75 6.38 1.81
C LEU A 46 -11.23 7.64 1.10
N ARG A 47 -10.33 8.60 0.86
CA ARG A 47 -10.67 9.94 0.38
C ARG A 47 -10.48 10.09 -1.12
N ASN A 48 -9.46 9.43 -1.66
CA ASN A 48 -9.01 9.59 -3.04
C ASN A 48 -9.01 8.28 -3.82
N LYS A 49 -9.72 7.25 -3.32
CA LYS A 49 -9.87 5.94 -3.99
C LYS A 49 -8.53 5.32 -4.42
N GLY A 50 -7.43 5.60 -3.68
CA GLY A 50 -6.09 5.13 -3.99
C GLY A 50 -5.36 5.88 -5.12
N GLU A 51 -5.91 6.97 -5.64
CA GLU A 51 -5.19 7.81 -6.61
C GLU A 51 -3.96 8.45 -5.94
N PRO A 52 -2.77 8.40 -6.56
CA PRO A 52 -1.58 8.99 -5.99
C PRO A 52 -1.65 10.54 -5.98
N ALA A 53 -1.39 11.11 -4.81
CA ALA A 53 -1.29 12.56 -4.62
C ALA A 53 0.12 12.94 -4.17
N GLU A 54 0.65 14.06 -4.68
CA GLU A 54 1.95 14.57 -4.26
C GLU A 54 1.92 15.05 -2.81
N ILE A 55 2.95 14.70 -2.05
CA ILE A 55 3.19 15.16 -0.68
C ILE A 55 4.67 15.52 -0.49
N LYS A 56 4.97 16.38 0.47
CA LYS A 56 6.34 16.62 0.94
C LYS A 56 6.60 15.75 2.15
N ILE A 57 7.70 15.00 2.13
CA ILE A 57 8.12 14.14 3.23
C ILE A 57 9.54 14.51 3.69
N PRO A 58 9.87 14.41 4.98
CA PRO A 58 11.20 14.79 5.46
C PRO A 58 12.27 13.78 5.06
N ARG A 59 11.87 12.52 4.85
CA ARG A 59 12.76 11.38 4.56
C ARG A 59 12.11 10.48 3.51
N GLY A 60 12.90 10.01 2.54
CA GLY A 60 12.45 9.10 1.48
C GLY A 60 12.41 7.63 1.88
N PHE A 61 12.04 6.79 0.94
CA PHE A 61 11.91 5.34 1.11
C PHE A 61 12.78 4.59 0.09
N ALA A 62 13.84 3.93 0.57
CA ALA A 62 14.77 3.16 -0.27
C ALA A 62 14.58 1.63 -0.20
N GLY A 63 13.50 1.16 0.42
CA GLY A 63 13.23 -0.27 0.59
C GLY A 63 12.23 -0.53 1.70
N ASN A 64 12.60 -0.27 2.95
CA ASN A 64 11.69 -0.40 4.08
C ASN A 64 10.56 0.63 4.02
N ASN A 65 9.35 0.15 4.20
CA ASN A 65 8.16 0.99 4.22
C ASN A 65 7.07 0.31 5.07
N ALA A 66 6.54 1.04 6.03
CA ALA A 66 5.36 0.66 6.77
C ALA A 66 4.55 1.91 7.12
N SER A 67 3.24 1.85 7.03
CA SER A 67 2.32 2.90 7.45
C SER A 67 1.20 2.29 8.28
N ILE A 68 0.54 3.11 9.09
CA ILE A 68 -0.61 2.68 9.88
C ILE A 68 -1.66 3.78 9.93
N CYS A 69 -2.93 3.38 9.78
CA CYS A 69 -4.08 4.23 9.93
C CYS A 69 -4.86 3.90 11.21
N ASP A 70 -5.65 4.86 11.65
CA ASP A 70 -6.61 4.67 12.74
C ASP A 70 -7.82 3.83 12.28
N LYS A 71 -8.74 3.56 13.21
CA LYS A 71 -9.97 2.80 12.94
C LYS A 71 -10.89 3.42 11.87
N ASN A 72 -10.71 4.72 11.59
CA ASN A 72 -11.47 5.44 10.57
C ASN A 72 -10.77 5.45 9.21
N GLY A 73 -9.51 4.98 9.12
CA GLY A 73 -8.68 4.95 7.91
C GLY A 73 -7.85 6.22 7.69
N TYR A 74 -7.68 7.07 8.71
CA TYR A 74 -6.79 8.23 8.63
C TYR A 74 -5.37 7.87 9.03
N LEU A 75 -4.40 8.34 8.25
CA LEU A 75 -2.98 8.12 8.54
C LEU A 75 -2.64 8.60 9.95
N MET A 76 -1.98 7.74 10.71
CA MET A 76 -1.44 8.07 12.03
C MET A 76 0.05 8.39 11.94
N PHE A 77 0.82 7.45 11.45
CA PHE A 77 2.26 7.59 11.24
C PHE A 77 2.78 6.56 10.24
N TYR A 78 4.04 6.72 9.84
CA TYR A 78 4.73 5.81 8.92
C TYR A 78 6.22 5.75 9.24
N PHE A 79 6.86 4.68 8.76
CA PHE A 79 8.24 4.34 9.07
C PHE A 79 8.99 3.93 7.79
N ASN A 80 10.19 4.47 7.58
CA ASN A 80 11.03 4.20 6.41
C ASN A 80 12.25 3.32 6.72
N GLY A 81 12.25 2.64 7.85
CA GLY A 81 13.35 1.80 8.32
C GLY A 81 14.35 2.49 9.25
N CYS A 82 14.38 3.81 9.34
CA CYS A 82 15.27 4.55 10.26
C CYS A 82 14.68 5.83 10.85
N ALA A 83 13.51 6.27 10.40
CA ALA A 83 12.79 7.39 10.99
C ALA A 83 11.29 7.13 11.02
N VAL A 84 10.63 7.54 12.10
CA VAL A 84 9.18 7.56 12.26
C VAL A 84 8.67 8.97 11.98
N MET A 85 7.70 9.08 11.08
CA MET A 85 7.05 10.33 10.70
C MET A 85 5.56 10.30 11.03
N ASN A 86 5.06 11.37 11.63
CA ASN A 86 3.64 11.51 11.98
C ASN A 86 2.75 11.82 10.76
N ARG A 87 1.44 11.92 10.97
CA ARG A 87 0.43 12.24 9.93
C ARG A 87 0.63 13.56 9.20
N PHE A 88 1.39 14.51 9.78
CA PHE A 88 1.72 15.79 9.18
C PHE A 88 3.06 15.77 8.44
N HIS A 89 3.63 14.60 8.26
CA HIS A 89 4.93 14.39 7.61
C HIS A 89 6.09 15.07 8.35
N HIS A 90 6.02 15.19 9.68
CA HIS A 90 7.13 15.62 10.52
C HIS A 90 7.75 14.40 11.20
N ILE A 91 9.06 14.44 11.43
CA ILE A 91 9.73 13.43 12.26
C ILE A 91 9.10 13.50 13.65
N MET A 92 8.60 12.35 14.13
CA MET A 92 8.00 12.21 15.44
C MET A 92 9.04 12.50 16.53
N PRO A 93 8.69 13.09 17.69
CA PRO A 93 9.60 13.16 18.82
C PRO A 93 10.28 11.80 19.06
N ASN A 94 11.59 11.81 19.28
CA ASN A 94 12.46 10.62 19.37
C ASN A 94 12.39 9.64 18.19
N GLY A 95 11.71 9.98 17.10
CA GLY A 95 11.47 9.11 15.95
C GLY A 95 12.63 9.00 14.96
N ASP A 96 13.76 9.64 15.20
CA ASP A 96 14.97 9.54 14.39
C ASP A 96 15.92 8.42 14.86
N SER A 97 16.97 8.13 14.11
CA SER A 97 18.07 7.23 14.49
C SER A 97 17.60 5.84 14.92
N ILE A 98 16.51 5.33 14.34
CA ILE A 98 16.12 3.93 14.49
C ILE A 98 17.03 3.08 13.60
N ASN A 99 17.36 1.85 14.03
CA ASN A 99 18.38 1.02 13.42
C ASN A 99 19.78 1.66 13.48
N SER A 100 20.03 2.52 14.50
CA SER A 100 21.37 3.10 14.74
C SER A 100 22.42 2.01 14.98
N GLY A 101 23.63 2.22 14.46
CA GLY A 101 24.75 1.32 14.55
C GLY A 101 25.76 1.62 13.45
N ARG A 102 26.88 0.86 13.38
CA ARG A 102 27.98 1.14 12.45
C ARG A 102 27.55 1.34 11.00
N TRP A 103 26.62 0.51 10.48
CA TRP A 103 26.11 0.64 9.11
C TRP A 103 25.31 1.93 8.92
N PHE A 104 24.42 2.24 9.86
CA PHE A 104 23.65 3.49 9.89
C PHE A 104 24.59 4.69 9.89
N ASP A 105 25.60 4.69 10.75
CA ASP A 105 26.55 5.80 10.89
C ASP A 105 27.37 6.05 9.63
N LEU A 106 27.73 5.00 8.90
CA LEU A 106 28.54 5.09 7.68
C LEU A 106 27.74 5.49 6.43
N TYR A 107 26.52 4.99 6.28
CA TYR A 107 25.79 5.09 5.02
C TYR A 107 24.42 5.76 5.12
N TRP A 108 23.80 5.75 6.32
CA TRP A 108 22.41 6.13 6.48
C TRP A 108 22.18 7.17 7.58
N LYS A 109 23.22 7.77 8.10
CA LYS A 109 23.25 8.63 9.30
C LYS A 109 22.18 9.72 9.31
N ASP A 110 21.87 10.33 8.17
CA ASP A 110 20.83 11.34 8.03
C ASP A 110 19.46 10.73 7.70
N CYS A 111 19.39 9.41 7.45
CA CYS A 111 18.18 8.70 7.04
C CYS A 111 17.44 9.34 5.85
N LYS A 112 18.14 10.14 5.04
CA LYS A 112 17.55 10.93 3.97
C LYS A 112 16.74 10.08 2.99
N TYR A 113 17.23 8.90 2.67
CA TYR A 113 16.62 7.98 1.70
C TYR A 113 15.97 6.76 2.34
N GLY A 114 15.88 6.69 3.67
CA GLY A 114 15.38 5.53 4.38
C GLY A 114 16.42 4.41 4.52
N TYR A 115 16.02 3.30 5.14
CA TYR A 115 16.88 2.14 5.40
C TYR A 115 16.64 1.05 4.36
N PRO A 116 17.69 0.37 3.84
CA PRO A 116 17.55 -0.61 2.76
C PRO A 116 16.86 -1.89 3.21
N GLY A 117 16.46 -2.69 2.22
CA GLY A 117 15.82 -3.99 2.38
C GLY A 117 14.30 -3.94 2.18
N SER A 118 13.75 -5.00 1.63
CA SER A 118 12.31 -5.17 1.41
C SER A 118 11.72 -5.97 2.56
N GLN A 119 10.53 -5.64 3.01
CA GLN A 119 9.78 -6.40 4.02
C GLN A 119 10.57 -6.67 5.33
N ASN A 120 11.36 -5.68 5.79
CA ASN A 120 12.15 -5.75 7.02
C ASN A 120 11.54 -4.95 8.18
N CYS A 121 10.33 -4.42 8.02
CA CYS A 121 9.64 -3.70 9.07
C CYS A 121 8.14 -3.92 9.02
N LEU A 122 7.50 -3.84 10.20
CA LEU A 122 6.05 -3.92 10.41
C LEU A 122 5.63 -2.97 11.51
N ILE A 123 4.41 -2.45 11.44
CA ILE A 123 3.76 -1.73 12.53
C ILE A 123 2.62 -2.60 13.06
N LEU A 124 2.69 -2.95 14.34
CA LEU A 124 1.70 -3.78 15.03
C LEU A 124 1.02 -2.97 16.13
N LYS A 125 -0.31 -2.94 16.09
CA LYS A 125 -1.10 -2.34 17.17
C LYS A 125 -0.89 -3.12 18.46
N ASP A 126 -0.54 -2.43 19.54
CA ASP A 126 -0.58 -3.01 20.89
C ASP A 126 -2.04 -3.26 21.29
N LYS A 127 -2.39 -4.53 21.49
CA LYS A 127 -3.77 -4.92 21.84
C LYS A 127 -4.08 -4.63 23.31
N ALA A 128 -3.06 -4.45 24.16
CA ALA A 128 -3.20 -4.09 25.57
C ALA A 128 -3.27 -2.58 25.82
N ASN A 129 -2.79 -1.75 24.88
CA ASN A 129 -2.80 -0.30 24.99
C ASN A 129 -3.46 0.37 23.78
N GLU A 130 -4.54 1.12 24.03
CA GLU A 130 -5.28 1.81 22.95
C GLU A 130 -4.42 2.76 22.12
N TYR A 131 -3.36 3.34 22.67
CA TYR A 131 -2.50 4.31 22.00
C TYR A 131 -1.16 3.73 21.59
N GLY A 132 -0.86 2.47 21.95
CA GLY A 132 0.43 1.83 21.76
C GLY A 132 0.60 1.17 20.39
N TYR A 133 1.81 1.24 19.83
CA TYR A 133 2.20 0.55 18.59
C TYR A 133 3.65 0.06 18.69
N TYR A 134 3.85 -1.20 18.33
CA TYR A 134 5.18 -1.76 18.13
C TYR A 134 5.60 -1.56 16.68
N ILE A 135 6.80 -1.06 16.47
CA ILE A 135 7.48 -1.07 15.18
C ILE A 135 8.50 -2.20 15.25
N ILE A 136 8.25 -3.30 14.58
CA ILE A 136 9.22 -4.38 14.40
C ILE A 136 10.13 -3.98 13.24
N HIS A 137 11.43 -4.08 13.43
CA HIS A 137 12.38 -3.70 12.39
C HIS A 137 13.66 -4.53 12.46
N THR A 138 14.33 -4.65 11.32
CA THR A 138 15.54 -5.45 11.17
C THR A 138 16.71 -4.54 10.82
N GLN A 139 17.79 -4.69 11.53
CA GLN A 139 19.06 -4.02 11.25
C GLN A 139 19.94 -4.90 10.37
N VAL A 140 20.36 -4.32 9.24
CA VAL A 140 21.33 -4.93 8.32
C VAL A 140 22.71 -4.43 8.68
N ILE A 141 23.64 -5.34 8.95
CA ILE A 141 25.04 -5.02 9.09
C ILE A 141 25.82 -5.81 8.03
N TYR A 142 26.05 -5.16 6.90
CA TYR A 142 26.88 -5.71 5.83
C TYR A 142 28.01 -4.74 5.50
N PHE A 143 29.26 -5.18 5.66
CA PHE A 143 30.44 -4.38 5.37
C PHE A 143 31.43 -5.15 4.51
N GLN A 144 31.75 -4.62 3.32
CA GLN A 144 32.78 -5.12 2.40
C GLN A 144 32.78 -6.64 2.17
N GLY A 145 31.60 -7.26 2.02
CA GLY A 145 31.46 -8.70 1.79
C GLY A 145 31.51 -9.55 3.06
N VAL A 146 31.53 -8.93 4.25
CA VAL A 146 31.45 -9.63 5.54
C VAL A 146 30.17 -9.21 6.25
N THR A 147 29.31 -10.19 6.58
CA THR A 147 28.11 -9.96 7.37
C THR A 147 28.51 -9.84 8.84
N ASP A 148 28.51 -8.62 9.38
CA ASP A 148 28.86 -8.42 10.79
C ASP A 148 27.76 -8.88 11.77
N SER A 149 26.52 -8.56 11.49
CA SER A 149 25.34 -9.13 12.18
C SER A 149 24.03 -8.68 11.53
N VAL A 150 23.00 -9.52 11.61
CA VAL A 150 21.61 -9.15 11.34
C VAL A 150 20.83 -9.38 12.60
N ALA A 151 20.13 -8.37 13.08
CA ALA A 151 19.37 -8.44 14.31
C ALA A 151 17.96 -7.89 14.12
N MET A 152 17.01 -8.42 14.87
CA MET A 152 15.64 -7.93 14.92
C MET A 152 15.45 -7.12 16.19
N PHE A 153 14.75 -6.00 16.05
CA PHE A 153 14.46 -5.05 17.11
C PHE A 153 12.96 -4.73 17.11
N TYR A 154 12.54 -4.12 18.23
CA TYR A 154 11.34 -3.30 18.21
C TYR A 154 11.62 -1.90 18.74
N SER A 155 10.81 -0.96 18.29
CA SER A 155 10.63 0.36 18.87
C SER A 155 9.15 0.54 19.21
N TYR A 156 8.82 1.41 20.17
CA TYR A 156 7.44 1.56 20.62
C TYR A 156 6.99 3.01 20.55
N VAL A 157 5.83 3.21 19.95
CA VAL A 157 5.17 4.51 19.77
C VAL A 157 3.96 4.60 20.69
N ASP A 158 3.85 5.71 21.41
CA ASP A 158 2.64 6.08 22.15
C ASP A 158 1.95 7.27 21.48
N MET A 159 0.78 7.01 20.87
CA MET A 159 -0.01 8.01 20.16
C MET A 159 -0.82 8.94 21.07
N SER A 160 -0.84 8.73 22.39
CA SER A 160 -1.46 9.66 23.34
C SER A 160 -0.61 10.92 23.58
N LEU A 161 0.67 10.85 23.24
CA LEU A 161 1.66 11.90 23.44
C LEU A 161 1.65 12.91 22.25
N ASP A 162 2.35 14.03 22.43
CA ASP A 162 2.45 15.12 21.44
C ASP A 162 1.09 15.53 20.85
N ASN A 163 0.09 15.75 21.72
CA ASN A 163 -1.27 16.12 21.31
C ASN A 163 -1.91 15.14 20.30
N GLY A 164 -1.60 13.85 20.40
CA GLY A 164 -2.11 12.81 19.49
C GLY A 164 -1.30 12.65 18.20
N ASN A 165 -0.11 13.24 18.11
CA ASN A 165 0.82 13.04 16.98
C ASN A 165 1.84 11.93 17.24
N GLY A 166 1.96 11.49 18.52
CA GLY A 166 2.78 10.37 18.94
C GLY A 166 4.21 10.75 19.32
N ASP A 167 4.80 9.88 20.13
CA ASP A 167 6.21 9.93 20.53
C ASP A 167 6.78 8.50 20.53
N VAL A 168 8.04 8.34 20.16
CA VAL A 168 8.77 7.07 20.23
C VAL A 168 9.38 6.93 21.63
N ILE A 169 8.66 6.30 22.55
CA ILE A 169 9.06 6.20 23.95
C ILE A 169 10.05 5.08 24.27
N ILE A 170 10.13 4.06 23.39
CA ILE A 170 11.12 2.99 23.47
C ILE A 170 11.74 2.84 22.08
N LYS A 171 13.08 2.69 22.04
CA LYS A 171 13.81 2.66 20.76
C LYS A 171 14.86 1.56 20.74
N ASN A 172 14.92 0.81 19.64
CA ASN A 172 15.98 -0.16 19.34
C ASN A 172 16.16 -1.25 20.42
N VAL A 173 15.07 -1.82 20.96
CA VAL A 173 15.15 -2.98 21.84
C VAL A 173 15.41 -4.22 21.00
N ARG A 174 16.56 -4.84 21.21
CA ARG A 174 16.97 -6.03 20.50
C ARG A 174 16.18 -7.24 20.97
N ILE A 175 15.59 -8.00 20.05
CA ILE A 175 14.78 -9.20 20.34
C ILE A 175 15.40 -10.47 19.76
N TYR A 176 16.28 -10.35 18.76
CA TYR A 176 17.02 -11.45 18.17
C TYR A 176 18.45 -11.03 17.83
N ASP A 177 19.42 -11.83 18.23
CA ASP A 177 20.84 -11.47 18.20
C ASP A 177 21.77 -12.52 17.59
N LYS A 178 21.20 -13.62 17.11
CA LYS A 178 21.99 -14.61 16.37
C LYS A 178 22.27 -14.14 14.95
N LEU A 179 23.32 -14.69 14.35
CA LEU A 179 23.78 -14.31 13.00
C LEU A 179 23.12 -15.11 11.89
N ASP A 180 22.09 -15.88 12.18
CA ASP A 180 21.41 -16.80 11.25
C ASP A 180 20.12 -16.18 10.66
N MET A 181 19.82 -14.91 10.92
CA MET A 181 18.66 -14.22 10.38
C MET A 181 18.84 -13.88 8.91
N ILE A 182 17.78 -14.05 8.12
CA ILE A 182 17.69 -13.67 6.71
C ILE A 182 16.90 -12.35 6.63
N LEU A 183 17.36 -11.45 5.78
CA LEU A 183 16.64 -10.21 5.50
C LEU A 183 15.37 -10.48 4.70
N SER A 184 14.44 -9.53 4.76
CA SER A 184 13.10 -9.65 4.18
C SER A 184 12.21 -10.64 4.94
N TYR A 185 11.06 -10.97 4.42
CA TYR A 185 10.11 -11.96 4.93
C TYR A 185 9.45 -11.65 6.29
N THR A 186 9.73 -10.54 6.94
CA THR A 186 9.07 -10.18 8.21
C THR A 186 7.57 -10.03 7.99
N THR A 187 6.77 -10.94 8.57
CA THR A 187 5.33 -10.98 8.37
C THR A 187 4.59 -11.26 9.67
N ALA A 188 3.36 -10.75 9.80
CA ALA A 188 2.56 -10.96 10.99
C ALA A 188 1.07 -11.10 10.66
N ILE A 189 0.36 -11.77 11.54
CA ILE A 189 -1.07 -12.00 11.47
C ILE A 189 -1.68 -11.98 12.87
N SER A 190 -2.93 -11.52 13.02
CA SER A 190 -3.65 -11.60 14.29
C SER A 190 -3.89 -13.06 14.68
N ASN A 191 -3.79 -13.38 15.97
CA ASN A 191 -4.19 -14.70 16.48
C ASN A 191 -5.72 -14.92 16.32
N GLU A 192 -6.20 -16.11 16.60
CA GLU A 192 -7.63 -16.46 16.46
C GLU A 192 -8.53 -15.64 17.37
N ALA A 193 -8.11 -15.36 18.61
CA ALA A 193 -8.85 -14.53 19.56
C ALA A 193 -8.84 -13.02 19.19
N ASN A 194 -8.00 -12.60 18.23
CA ASN A 194 -7.78 -11.21 17.83
C ASN A 194 -7.33 -10.30 18.99
N ASP A 195 -6.61 -10.85 19.96
CA ASP A 195 -6.06 -10.16 21.13
C ASP A 195 -4.52 -10.07 21.11
N GLY A 196 -3.87 -10.60 20.05
CA GLY A 196 -2.44 -10.57 19.83
C GLY A 196 -2.06 -10.75 18.36
N TRP A 197 -0.74 -10.83 18.13
CA TRP A 197 -0.13 -11.01 16.82
C TRP A 197 0.88 -12.14 16.85
N TRP A 198 0.81 -13.03 15.87
CA TRP A 198 1.90 -13.93 15.53
C TRP A 198 2.84 -13.23 14.54
N LEU A 199 4.13 -13.19 14.85
CA LEU A 199 5.20 -12.67 14.01
C LEU A 199 6.11 -13.83 13.62
N LEU A 200 6.32 -14.03 12.33
CA LEU A 200 7.18 -15.09 11.78
C LEU A 200 8.30 -14.46 10.93
N GLN A 201 9.51 -15.03 11.11
CA GLN A 201 10.71 -14.66 10.37
C GLN A 201 11.53 -15.90 10.07
N PRO A 202 11.82 -16.23 8.79
CA PRO A 202 12.70 -17.34 8.46
C PRO A 202 14.16 -17.03 8.82
N ILE A 203 14.88 -18.08 9.20
CA ILE A 203 16.32 -18.03 9.46
C ILE A 203 17.04 -19.11 8.64
N ILE A 204 18.38 -19.03 8.60
CA ILE A 204 19.21 -20.10 8.05
C ILE A 204 19.11 -21.33 8.94
N GLY A 205 19.17 -22.51 8.34
CA GLY A 205 19.05 -23.77 9.06
C GLY A 205 17.64 -24.36 9.03
N ASN A 206 16.82 -23.93 8.07
CA ASN A 206 15.49 -24.49 7.82
C ASN A 206 14.49 -24.27 8.96
N GLU A 207 14.53 -23.10 9.59
CA GLU A 207 13.64 -22.77 10.70
C GLU A 207 12.98 -21.40 10.52
N PHE A 208 11.84 -21.22 11.19
CA PHE A 208 11.23 -19.93 11.48
C PHE A 208 11.43 -19.57 12.95
N ILE A 209 11.80 -18.31 13.20
CA ILE A 209 11.60 -17.70 14.50
C ILE A 209 10.14 -17.29 14.60
N THR A 210 9.52 -17.60 15.74
CA THR A 210 8.15 -17.25 16.04
C THR A 210 8.08 -16.40 17.30
N TYR A 211 7.39 -15.25 17.22
CA TYR A 211 7.05 -14.43 18.37
C TYR A 211 5.54 -14.29 18.47
N TYR A 212 5.05 -14.17 19.69
CA TYR A 212 3.70 -13.74 20.00
C TYR A 212 3.74 -12.38 20.68
N LEU A 213 3.02 -11.41 20.13
CA LEU A 213 2.81 -10.11 20.74
C LEU A 213 1.41 -10.07 21.32
N GLY A 214 1.29 -10.27 22.63
CA GLY A 214 0.05 -10.27 23.38
C GLY A 214 0.04 -9.19 24.48
N SER A 215 -0.86 -9.36 25.46
CA SER A 215 -1.01 -8.41 26.58
C SER A 215 0.23 -8.28 27.47
N ASN A 216 1.11 -9.28 27.47
CA ASN A 216 2.37 -9.27 28.22
C ASN A 216 3.54 -8.69 27.42
N GLY A 217 3.30 -8.15 26.22
CA GLY A 217 4.30 -7.72 25.28
C GLY A 217 4.76 -8.82 24.32
N LEU A 218 5.99 -8.73 23.84
CA LEU A 218 6.56 -9.64 22.85
C LEU A 218 7.22 -10.84 23.52
N GLU A 219 6.69 -12.02 23.28
CA GLU A 219 7.19 -13.29 23.80
C GLU A 219 7.75 -14.13 22.66
N ARG A 220 8.94 -14.75 22.87
CA ARG A 220 9.53 -15.66 21.90
C ARG A 220 9.05 -17.09 22.15
N PHE A 221 8.65 -17.75 21.07
CA PHE A 221 8.35 -19.19 21.06
C PHE A 221 9.54 -20.00 20.51
N GLU A 222 9.47 -21.32 20.63
CA GLU A 222 10.45 -22.21 20.03
C GLU A 222 10.45 -22.05 18.51
N ASN A 223 11.64 -22.27 17.90
CA ASN A 223 11.75 -22.26 16.45
C ASN A 223 10.96 -23.42 15.85
N GLN A 224 10.43 -23.21 14.66
CA GLN A 224 9.67 -24.19 13.90
C GLN A 224 10.45 -24.62 12.66
N GLU A 225 10.48 -25.91 12.35
CA GLU A 225 11.07 -26.40 11.10
C GLU A 225 10.32 -25.83 9.88
N SER A 226 11.07 -25.36 8.89
CA SER A 226 10.52 -24.66 7.71
C SER A 226 10.69 -25.43 6.40
N SER A 227 11.64 -26.34 6.32
CA SER A 227 12.05 -26.99 5.06
C SER A 227 12.55 -26.01 3.98
N LEU A 228 12.92 -24.78 4.35
CA LEU A 228 13.53 -23.77 3.47
C LEU A 228 15.01 -24.11 3.28
N ASN A 229 15.53 -23.88 2.08
CA ASN A 229 16.96 -24.07 1.78
C ASN A 229 17.68 -22.71 1.68
N PHE A 230 17.62 -21.91 2.76
CA PHE A 230 18.25 -20.60 2.79
C PHE A 230 19.71 -20.71 3.21
N THR A 231 20.55 -19.94 2.54
CA THR A 231 21.99 -19.81 2.74
C THR A 231 22.38 -18.36 3.04
N TRP A 232 23.63 -18.12 3.41
CA TRP A 232 24.14 -16.77 3.70
C TRP A 232 24.31 -15.87 2.48
N ASP A 233 23.94 -16.29 1.30
CA ASP A 233 24.07 -15.46 0.13
C ASP A 233 22.94 -14.43 0.02
N TYR A 234 23.19 -13.39 -0.79
CA TYR A 234 22.24 -12.33 -1.06
C TYR A 234 20.93 -12.86 -1.70
N SER A 235 21.02 -13.96 -2.43
CA SER A 235 19.88 -14.53 -3.15
C SER A 235 18.78 -15.03 -2.19
N SER A 236 19.16 -15.51 -1.01
CA SER A 236 18.21 -15.93 0.03
C SER A 236 17.38 -14.75 0.58
N SER A 237 17.92 -13.52 0.57
CA SER A 237 17.23 -12.30 1.02
C SER A 237 16.30 -11.67 -0.04
N ALA A 238 16.22 -12.24 -1.22
CA ALA A 238 15.55 -11.64 -2.38
C ALA A 238 14.12 -12.15 -2.58
N GLY A 239 13.33 -12.25 -1.53
CA GLY A 239 11.95 -12.71 -1.57
C GLY A 239 11.04 -12.05 -0.56
N THR A 240 9.79 -12.53 -0.46
CA THR A 240 8.80 -12.07 0.52
C THR A 240 7.96 -13.21 1.08
N ALA A 241 7.31 -12.97 2.23
CA ALA A 241 6.37 -13.88 2.87
C ALA A 241 5.03 -13.19 3.16
N LYS A 242 3.91 -13.85 2.89
CA LYS A 242 2.56 -13.31 3.12
C LYS A 242 1.62 -14.40 3.65
N PHE A 243 0.88 -14.07 4.71
CA PHE A 243 -0.26 -14.87 5.12
C PHE A 243 -1.42 -14.72 4.14
N SER A 244 -2.20 -15.78 3.95
CA SER A 244 -3.44 -15.73 3.19
C SER A 244 -4.48 -14.80 3.87
N PRO A 245 -5.39 -14.16 3.12
CA PRO A 245 -6.43 -13.33 3.69
C PRO A 245 -7.37 -14.03 4.68
N ASP A 246 -7.58 -15.35 4.52
CA ASP A 246 -8.34 -16.17 5.47
C ASP A 246 -7.52 -16.64 6.69
N GLY A 247 -6.22 -16.35 6.71
CA GLY A 247 -5.31 -16.64 7.80
C GLY A 247 -4.91 -18.11 7.97
N LYS A 248 -5.28 -18.98 7.03
CA LYS A 248 -5.05 -20.42 7.13
C LYS A 248 -3.73 -20.88 6.54
N LYS A 249 -3.07 -20.05 5.75
CA LYS A 249 -1.84 -20.40 5.04
C LYS A 249 -0.81 -19.28 5.11
N LEU A 250 0.46 -19.67 5.05
CA LEU A 250 1.60 -18.80 4.85
C LEU A 250 2.25 -19.17 3.52
N ALA A 251 2.45 -18.21 2.62
CA ALA A 251 3.24 -18.37 1.42
C ALA A 251 4.55 -17.59 1.55
N LEU A 252 5.63 -18.17 1.09
CA LEU A 252 6.95 -17.59 1.00
C LEU A 252 7.52 -17.87 -0.38
N TYR A 253 7.98 -16.84 -1.08
CA TYR A 253 8.55 -17.00 -2.40
C TYR A 253 9.92 -16.35 -2.52
N ASN A 254 10.85 -17.14 -3.02
CA ASN A 254 12.20 -16.74 -3.40
C ASN A 254 12.52 -17.39 -4.76
N TYR A 255 13.11 -16.65 -5.69
CA TYR A 255 13.34 -17.15 -7.06
C TYR A 255 14.34 -18.34 -7.11
N ASN A 256 15.25 -18.48 -6.13
CA ASN A 256 16.18 -19.60 -6.06
C ASN A 256 15.55 -20.84 -5.42
N ASP A 257 14.77 -20.64 -4.35
CA ASP A 257 14.19 -21.72 -3.56
C ASP A 257 12.71 -21.97 -3.93
N GLN A 258 12.14 -21.18 -4.85
CA GLN A 258 10.79 -21.32 -5.38
C GLN A 258 9.69 -20.94 -4.36
N LEU A 259 8.47 -21.37 -4.57
CA LEU A 259 7.33 -21.08 -3.71
C LEU A 259 7.17 -22.16 -2.64
N HIS A 260 7.11 -21.74 -1.40
CA HIS A 260 6.79 -22.57 -0.24
C HIS A 260 5.45 -22.15 0.33
N ILE A 261 4.59 -23.10 0.63
CA ILE A 261 3.26 -22.90 1.21
C ILE A 261 3.17 -23.77 2.46
N TYR A 262 2.67 -23.19 3.54
CA TYR A 262 2.43 -23.87 4.82
C TYR A 262 0.98 -23.68 5.22
N ASP A 263 0.38 -24.67 5.87
CA ASP A 263 -0.80 -24.47 6.68
C ASP A 263 -0.40 -23.73 7.96
N PHE A 264 -1.25 -22.85 8.44
CA PHE A 264 -1.01 -22.02 9.62
C PHE A 264 -2.17 -22.09 10.59
N ASP A 265 -1.89 -22.43 11.84
CA ASP A 265 -2.86 -22.43 12.92
C ASP A 265 -2.73 -21.14 13.74
N ARG A 266 -3.70 -20.25 13.62
CA ARG A 266 -3.75 -18.97 14.32
C ARG A 266 -3.97 -19.10 15.83
N SER A 267 -4.48 -20.23 16.31
CA SER A 267 -4.67 -20.48 17.74
C SER A 267 -3.35 -20.78 18.46
N THR A 268 -2.43 -21.42 17.77
CA THR A 268 -1.15 -21.90 18.32
C THR A 268 0.08 -21.20 17.76
N GLY A 269 -0.05 -20.54 16.58
CA GLY A 269 1.06 -19.96 15.83
C GLY A 269 1.93 -20.98 15.08
N LEU A 270 1.46 -22.22 14.98
CA LEU A 270 2.22 -23.33 14.36
C LEU A 270 2.00 -23.39 12.84
N ILE A 271 3.10 -23.70 12.13
CA ILE A 271 3.08 -24.08 10.71
C ILE A 271 3.04 -25.60 10.56
N SER A 272 2.45 -26.07 9.47
CA SER A 272 2.39 -27.48 9.10
C SER A 272 2.14 -27.64 7.60
N GLY A 273 1.98 -28.87 7.11
CA GLY A 273 1.50 -29.14 5.75
C GLY A 273 2.34 -28.53 4.64
N HIS A 274 3.66 -28.45 4.81
CA HIS A 274 4.58 -27.83 3.86
C HIS A 274 4.43 -28.40 2.44
N GLN A 275 4.34 -27.50 1.46
CA GLN A 275 4.36 -27.79 0.03
C GLN A 275 5.35 -26.88 -0.68
N LYS A 276 6.24 -27.43 -1.50
CA LYS A 276 7.12 -26.68 -2.39
C LYS A 276 6.57 -26.73 -3.81
N VAL A 277 6.40 -25.58 -4.45
CA VAL A 277 5.87 -25.46 -5.82
C VAL A 277 6.91 -24.82 -6.70
N GLU A 278 7.30 -25.51 -7.77
CA GLU A 278 8.20 -24.96 -8.78
C GLU A 278 7.44 -24.00 -9.68
N ILE A 279 7.84 -22.74 -9.66
CA ILE A 279 7.25 -21.67 -10.50
C ILE A 279 7.97 -21.65 -11.86
N TYR A 280 9.30 -21.83 -11.86
CA TYR A 280 10.12 -21.90 -13.07
C TYR A 280 10.75 -23.27 -13.22
N PRO A 281 10.68 -23.90 -14.41
CA PRO A 281 11.52 -25.03 -14.72
C PRO A 281 13.00 -24.61 -14.62
N GLN A 282 13.80 -25.35 -13.88
CA GLN A 282 15.19 -24.98 -13.54
C GLN A 282 16.10 -24.71 -14.75
N ASP A 283 15.76 -25.24 -15.92
CA ASP A 283 16.59 -25.24 -17.13
C ASP A 283 16.19 -24.18 -18.18
N SER A 284 15.13 -23.39 -17.93
CA SER A 284 14.49 -22.59 -18.97
C SER A 284 14.76 -21.08 -18.92
N ILE A 285 15.45 -20.55 -17.90
CA ILE A 285 15.59 -19.11 -17.70
C ILE A 285 17.04 -18.74 -17.41
N ASP A 286 17.51 -17.66 -18.06
CA ASP A 286 18.74 -16.99 -17.66
C ASP A 286 18.57 -16.39 -16.24
N ARG A 287 19.02 -17.11 -15.25
CA ARG A 287 18.92 -16.73 -13.82
C ARG A 287 19.61 -15.42 -13.50
N SER A 288 20.51 -14.91 -14.37
CA SER A 288 21.12 -13.60 -14.21
C SER A 288 20.10 -12.46 -14.29
N LEU A 289 18.93 -12.71 -14.89
CA LEU A 289 17.81 -11.77 -14.99
C LEU A 289 16.89 -11.80 -13.76
N LEU A 290 16.95 -12.86 -12.96
CA LEU A 290 16.13 -13.05 -11.76
C LEU A 290 16.90 -12.50 -10.56
N ASN A 291 16.50 -11.36 -10.04
CA ASN A 291 17.22 -10.71 -8.92
C ASN A 291 16.35 -10.50 -7.67
N PHE A 292 15.02 -10.49 -7.83
CA PHE A 292 14.07 -10.18 -6.76
C PHE A 292 12.78 -10.94 -7.00
N ALA A 293 12.15 -11.34 -5.90
CA ALA A 293 10.91 -12.08 -5.92
C ALA A 293 9.92 -11.47 -4.95
N SER A 294 8.63 -11.60 -5.22
CA SER A 294 7.58 -11.24 -4.30
C SER A 294 6.39 -12.18 -4.43
N VAL A 295 5.69 -12.38 -3.32
CA VAL A 295 4.45 -13.14 -3.25
C VAL A 295 3.31 -12.28 -2.71
N GLU A 296 2.12 -12.45 -3.26
CA GLU A 296 0.89 -11.89 -2.69
C GLU A 296 -0.30 -12.81 -2.98
N TRP A 297 -1.27 -12.83 -2.09
CA TRP A 297 -2.49 -13.61 -2.20
C TRP A 297 -3.61 -12.80 -2.87
N SER A 298 -4.47 -13.50 -3.61
CA SER A 298 -5.77 -12.96 -4.01
C SER A 298 -6.68 -12.75 -2.79
N PRO A 299 -7.60 -11.77 -2.82
CA PRO A 299 -8.51 -11.48 -1.71
C PRO A 299 -9.32 -12.69 -1.22
N ASN A 300 -9.71 -13.58 -2.13
CA ASN A 300 -10.46 -14.81 -1.82
C ASN A 300 -9.59 -15.95 -1.28
N SER A 301 -8.28 -15.73 -1.08
CA SER A 301 -7.31 -16.74 -0.62
C SER A 301 -7.11 -17.95 -1.56
N ARG A 302 -7.57 -17.85 -2.81
CA ARG A 302 -7.45 -18.93 -3.79
C ARG A 302 -6.13 -18.89 -4.55
N PHE A 303 -5.77 -17.71 -5.06
CA PHE A 303 -4.62 -17.55 -5.93
C PHE A 303 -3.43 -16.95 -5.20
N ILE A 304 -2.26 -17.47 -5.50
CA ILE A 304 -0.97 -16.87 -5.10
C ILE A 304 -0.33 -16.29 -6.35
N TYR A 305 0.04 -15.01 -6.31
CA TYR A 305 0.82 -14.36 -7.33
C TYR A 305 2.29 -14.37 -6.95
N CYS A 306 3.14 -14.80 -7.88
CA CYS A 306 4.60 -14.84 -7.73
C CYS A 306 5.22 -13.97 -8.82
N SER A 307 5.92 -12.89 -8.44
CA SER A 307 6.70 -12.07 -9.36
C SER A 307 8.18 -12.37 -9.21
N SER A 308 8.87 -12.48 -10.32
CA SER A 308 10.32 -12.35 -10.37
C SER A 308 10.64 -11.16 -11.27
N SER A 309 11.81 -10.60 -11.23
CA SER A 309 12.14 -9.37 -11.98
C SER A 309 11.60 -9.31 -13.41
N VAL A 310 11.32 -10.44 -14.04
CA VAL A 310 10.89 -10.56 -15.44
C VAL A 310 9.45 -11.02 -15.57
N ASP A 311 9.02 -12.04 -14.84
CA ASP A 311 7.76 -12.73 -15.08
C ASP A 311 6.81 -12.66 -13.88
N LEU A 312 5.51 -12.74 -14.18
CA LEU A 312 4.42 -12.88 -13.21
C LEU A 312 3.70 -14.21 -13.43
N TYR A 313 3.55 -14.97 -12.36
CA TYR A 313 2.81 -16.23 -12.31
C TYR A 313 1.67 -16.16 -11.31
N GLN A 314 0.64 -16.95 -11.55
CA GLN A 314 -0.47 -17.23 -10.64
C GLN A 314 -0.49 -18.71 -10.31
N VAL A 315 -0.68 -19.06 -9.04
CA VAL A 315 -0.83 -20.44 -8.57
C VAL A 315 -2.22 -20.62 -7.98
N ASP A 316 -3.00 -21.55 -8.51
CA ASP A 316 -4.33 -21.89 -8.03
C ASP A 316 -4.20 -22.95 -6.91
N THR A 317 -4.42 -22.54 -5.66
CA THR A 317 -4.28 -23.43 -4.50
C THR A 317 -5.46 -24.38 -4.31
N TRP A 318 -6.53 -24.25 -5.09
CA TRP A 318 -7.69 -25.14 -5.05
C TRP A 318 -7.56 -26.32 -6.05
N GLU A 319 -6.52 -26.35 -6.86
CA GLU A 319 -6.22 -27.52 -7.70
C GLU A 319 -5.85 -28.72 -6.83
N ASN A 320 -6.37 -29.91 -7.18
CA ASN A 320 -6.07 -31.14 -6.45
C ASN A 320 -4.58 -31.46 -6.41
N ASN A 321 -3.87 -31.15 -7.47
CA ASN A 321 -2.42 -31.12 -7.53
C ASN A 321 -1.99 -29.68 -7.80
N ILE A 322 -1.42 -29.04 -6.80
CA ILE A 322 -1.05 -27.62 -6.86
C ILE A 322 -0.08 -27.29 -7.99
N HIS A 323 0.75 -28.25 -8.42
CA HIS A 323 1.67 -28.06 -9.55
C HIS A 323 0.93 -27.83 -10.88
N ASN A 324 -0.31 -28.35 -11.02
CA ASN A 324 -1.16 -28.08 -12.19
C ASN A 324 -1.82 -26.69 -12.11
N GLY A 325 -1.76 -26.06 -10.95
CA GLY A 325 -2.30 -24.72 -10.70
C GLY A 325 -1.40 -23.59 -11.15
N VAL A 326 -0.15 -23.85 -11.51
CA VAL A 326 0.82 -22.83 -11.95
C VAL A 326 0.46 -22.31 -13.34
N ARG A 327 0.24 -21.00 -13.46
CA ARG A 327 -0.14 -20.33 -14.72
C ARG A 327 0.73 -19.12 -14.95
N TYR A 328 1.33 -19.03 -16.14
CA TYR A 328 2.00 -17.84 -16.60
C TYR A 328 0.98 -16.73 -16.89
N ILE A 329 1.21 -15.53 -16.37
CA ILE A 329 0.35 -14.35 -16.58
C ILE A 329 0.96 -13.43 -17.62
N ASP A 330 2.16 -12.89 -17.38
CA ASP A 330 2.80 -11.91 -18.25
C ASP A 330 4.29 -11.78 -17.95
N SER A 331 5.03 -11.16 -18.90
CA SER A 331 6.42 -10.77 -18.74
C SER A 331 6.61 -9.26 -18.83
N TYR A 332 7.66 -8.75 -18.23
CA TYR A 332 8.09 -7.37 -18.38
C TYR A 332 8.14 -6.95 -19.85
N ASN A 333 7.43 -5.90 -20.17
CA ASN A 333 7.16 -5.46 -21.54
C ASN A 333 8.24 -4.55 -22.17
N GLY A 334 9.37 -4.34 -21.48
CA GLY A 334 10.47 -3.51 -21.95
C GLY A 334 10.35 -2.01 -21.65
N THR A 335 9.27 -1.56 -20.97
CA THR A 335 9.05 -0.13 -20.68
C THR A 335 10.12 0.43 -19.76
N LEU A 336 10.57 1.66 -20.07
CA LEU A 336 11.47 2.47 -19.24
C LEU A 336 10.70 3.68 -18.68
N ASP A 337 10.87 3.99 -17.35
CA ASP A 337 10.17 5.11 -16.69
C ASP A 337 10.92 5.61 -15.42
N PRO A 338 12.03 6.31 -15.44
CA PRO A 338 13.02 6.39 -16.53
C PRO A 338 13.88 5.14 -16.68
N PHE A 339 13.89 4.27 -15.66
CA PHE A 339 14.59 2.99 -15.66
C PHE A 339 13.63 1.84 -16.02
N SER A 340 14.20 0.64 -16.23
CA SER A 340 13.38 -0.54 -16.52
C SER A 340 12.34 -0.80 -15.43
N THR A 341 11.06 -0.89 -15.83
CA THR A 341 9.94 -1.13 -14.90
C THR A 341 9.71 -2.62 -14.66
N ARG A 342 10.79 -3.33 -14.30
CA ARG A 342 10.75 -4.77 -14.01
C ARG A 342 9.88 -5.05 -12.79
N LEU A 343 9.20 -6.20 -12.82
CA LEU A 343 8.23 -6.63 -11.81
C LEU A 343 8.90 -6.92 -10.46
N PHE A 344 8.33 -6.39 -9.37
CA PHE A 344 8.90 -6.61 -8.04
C PHE A 344 7.84 -6.71 -6.95
N LEU A 345 7.95 -5.90 -5.90
CA LEU A 345 7.21 -6.03 -4.65
C LEU A 345 5.71 -5.82 -4.85
N MET A 346 4.92 -6.72 -4.30
CA MET A 346 3.47 -6.70 -4.35
C MET A 346 2.85 -6.40 -2.99
N ALA A 347 1.71 -5.71 -3.01
CA ALA A 347 0.85 -5.52 -1.84
C ALA A 347 -0.61 -5.47 -2.26
N GLN A 348 -1.48 -6.16 -1.51
CA GLN A 348 -2.92 -6.10 -1.68
C GLN A 348 -3.46 -4.80 -1.11
N GLY A 349 -4.21 -4.06 -1.93
CA GLY A 349 -4.90 -2.85 -1.51
C GLY A 349 -6.24 -3.11 -0.80
N PRO A 350 -6.74 -2.11 -0.05
CA PRO A 350 -8.07 -2.18 0.54
C PRO A 350 -9.20 -2.31 -0.48
N ASP A 351 -8.96 -1.96 -1.74
CA ASP A 351 -9.87 -1.99 -2.90
C ASP A 351 -9.89 -3.33 -3.64
N CYS A 352 -9.37 -4.39 -3.05
CA CYS A 352 -9.26 -5.74 -3.63
C CYS A 352 -8.29 -5.90 -4.81
N LYS A 353 -7.53 -4.88 -5.17
CA LYS A 353 -6.49 -4.98 -6.20
C LYS A 353 -5.14 -5.36 -5.58
N ILE A 354 -4.24 -5.86 -6.42
CA ILE A 354 -2.85 -6.04 -6.04
C ILE A 354 -2.02 -5.02 -6.81
N TYR A 355 -1.30 -4.19 -6.07
CA TYR A 355 -0.37 -3.21 -6.60
C TYR A 355 1.04 -3.81 -6.62
N MET A 356 1.79 -3.51 -7.67
CA MET A 356 3.16 -3.99 -7.81
C MET A 356 4.08 -2.83 -8.18
N THR A 357 5.16 -2.69 -7.44
CA THR A 357 6.17 -1.68 -7.76
C THR A 357 7.23 -2.25 -8.70
N PRO A 358 7.73 -1.47 -9.65
CA PRO A 358 9.00 -1.76 -10.30
C PRO A 358 10.15 -1.77 -9.28
N LYS A 359 11.21 -2.54 -9.57
CA LYS A 359 12.38 -2.64 -8.70
C LYS A 359 13.19 -1.36 -8.64
N ASN A 360 13.37 -0.71 -9.77
CA ASN A 360 14.17 0.51 -9.88
C ASN A 360 13.34 1.75 -9.60
N GLY A 361 13.98 2.89 -9.38
CA GLY A 361 13.30 4.17 -9.30
C GLY A 361 12.40 4.39 -10.52
N SER A 362 11.10 4.48 -10.31
CA SER A 362 10.12 4.64 -11.38
C SER A 362 8.98 5.56 -10.98
N TYR A 363 8.30 6.12 -11.98
CA TYR A 363 7.11 6.96 -11.79
C TYR A 363 5.81 6.21 -12.06
N SER A 364 5.83 4.89 -11.95
CA SER A 364 4.63 4.09 -12.20
C SER A 364 4.55 2.86 -11.29
N LEU A 365 3.32 2.36 -11.12
CA LEU A 365 3.03 1.06 -10.52
C LEU A 365 2.29 0.19 -11.54
N HIS A 366 2.51 -1.12 -11.46
CA HIS A 366 1.67 -2.12 -12.12
C HIS A 366 0.50 -2.49 -11.21
N VAL A 367 -0.58 -3.02 -11.80
CA VAL A 367 -1.79 -3.41 -11.05
C VAL A 367 -2.36 -4.72 -11.58
N ILE A 368 -2.78 -5.60 -10.68
CA ILE A 368 -3.68 -6.70 -10.96
C ILE A 368 -5.08 -6.25 -10.52
N ASN A 369 -5.96 -5.97 -11.48
CA ASN A 369 -7.27 -5.36 -11.19
C ASN A 369 -8.30 -6.35 -10.65
N LYS A 370 -8.22 -7.62 -11.03
CA LYS A 370 -9.16 -8.68 -10.69
C LYS A 370 -8.42 -9.93 -10.18
N PRO A 371 -7.73 -9.83 -9.01
CA PRO A 371 -6.84 -10.90 -8.58
C PRO A 371 -7.56 -12.21 -8.21
N ASP A 372 -8.88 -12.20 -8.07
CA ASP A 372 -9.70 -13.39 -7.82
C ASP A 372 -10.06 -14.15 -9.11
N GLU A 373 -9.68 -13.64 -10.28
CA GLU A 373 -9.93 -14.26 -11.57
C GLU A 373 -8.75 -15.12 -12.05
N VAL A 374 -9.05 -16.18 -12.79
CA VAL A 374 -8.07 -17.18 -13.23
C VAL A 374 -7.27 -16.71 -14.45
N GLY A 375 -5.96 -16.92 -14.42
CA GLY A 375 -5.06 -16.66 -15.53
C GLY A 375 -5.11 -15.19 -15.97
N LYS A 376 -5.10 -14.91 -17.27
CA LYS A 376 -5.12 -13.55 -17.81
C LYS A 376 -6.40 -12.75 -17.53
N ALA A 377 -7.47 -13.41 -17.09
CA ALA A 377 -8.69 -12.72 -16.63
C ALA A 377 -8.46 -11.92 -15.34
N CYS A 378 -7.34 -12.15 -14.62
CA CYS A 378 -6.94 -11.33 -13.48
C CYS A 378 -6.66 -9.86 -13.84
N ASP A 379 -6.60 -9.53 -15.13
CA ASP A 379 -6.44 -8.16 -15.66
C ASP A 379 -5.19 -7.47 -15.12
N PHE A 380 -4.02 -8.08 -15.35
CA PHE A 380 -2.73 -7.48 -15.02
C PHE A 380 -2.37 -6.39 -16.03
N VAL A 381 -2.11 -5.18 -15.54
CA VAL A 381 -1.74 -4.02 -16.36
C VAL A 381 -0.41 -3.45 -15.90
N GLN A 382 0.57 -3.46 -16.78
CA GLN A 382 1.89 -2.88 -16.50
C GLN A 382 1.84 -1.35 -16.61
N ASN A 383 2.51 -0.66 -15.67
CA ASN A 383 2.59 0.81 -15.61
C ASN A 383 1.20 1.50 -15.59
N ALA A 384 0.22 0.87 -14.94
CA ALA A 384 -1.17 1.30 -14.91
C ALA A 384 -1.36 2.62 -14.16
N ILE A 385 -0.59 2.86 -13.10
CA ILE A 385 -0.71 4.05 -12.25
C ILE A 385 0.52 4.93 -12.44
N LYS A 386 0.31 6.22 -12.71
CA LYS A 386 1.36 7.21 -12.72
C LYS A 386 1.52 7.85 -11.36
N LEU A 387 2.75 7.87 -10.86
CA LEU A 387 3.12 8.51 -9.61
C LEU A 387 3.61 9.93 -9.88
N PRO A 388 3.27 10.90 -9.01
CA PRO A 388 3.76 12.27 -9.14
C PRO A 388 5.27 12.38 -8.87
N ASN A 389 5.83 11.44 -8.11
CA ASN A 389 7.25 11.38 -7.74
C ASN A 389 7.78 9.96 -7.82
N SER A 390 9.09 9.80 -7.97
CA SER A 390 9.70 8.48 -8.13
C SER A 390 9.53 7.60 -6.88
N ASN A 391 9.34 6.30 -7.12
CA ASN A 391 9.33 5.25 -6.11
C ASN A 391 10.55 4.35 -6.28
N SER A 392 11.27 4.07 -5.21
CA SER A 392 12.47 3.23 -5.24
C SER A 392 12.18 1.78 -4.85
N GLY A 393 11.26 1.12 -5.58
CA GLY A 393 10.98 -0.30 -5.42
C GLY A 393 10.37 -0.68 -4.06
N THR A 394 9.54 0.19 -3.49
CA THR A 394 8.95 -0.03 -2.17
C THR A 394 7.43 0.13 -2.16
N LEU A 395 6.77 -0.71 -1.39
CA LEU A 395 5.37 -0.60 -0.96
C LEU A 395 5.29 -0.83 0.54
N PRO A 396 4.28 -0.29 1.24
CA PRO A 396 4.11 -0.54 2.66
C PRO A 396 3.94 -2.03 2.96
N ASN A 397 4.67 -2.52 3.96
CA ASN A 397 4.47 -3.87 4.47
C ASN A 397 3.46 -3.83 5.61
N PHE A 398 2.35 -4.55 5.43
CA PHE A 398 1.26 -4.61 6.40
C PHE A 398 1.15 -6.02 6.99
N PRO A 399 0.78 -6.14 8.29
CA PRO A 399 0.27 -7.40 8.82
C PRO A 399 -1.10 -7.71 8.19
N ARG A 400 -1.57 -8.95 8.27
CA ARG A 400 -2.96 -9.27 7.86
C ARG A 400 -3.95 -8.74 8.89
N PHE A 401 -4.64 -7.64 8.53
CA PHE A 401 -5.57 -6.96 9.43
C PHE A 401 -6.96 -7.61 9.47
N ARG A 402 -7.53 -7.99 8.33
CA ARG A 402 -8.96 -8.32 8.19
C ARG A 402 -9.23 -9.82 8.09
N VAL A 403 -8.52 -10.64 8.90
CA VAL A 403 -8.61 -12.11 8.80
C VAL A 403 -9.99 -12.63 9.22
N ASP A 404 -10.59 -12.03 10.25
CA ASP A 404 -11.88 -12.46 10.81
C ASP A 404 -13.08 -11.69 10.22
N GLU A 405 -12.83 -10.80 9.26
CA GLU A 405 -13.89 -10.07 8.57
C GLU A 405 -14.45 -10.89 7.41
N GLU A 406 -15.76 -10.79 7.18
CA GLU A 406 -16.42 -11.41 6.03
C GLU A 406 -15.82 -10.87 4.71
N LYS A 407 -15.62 -9.55 4.64
CA LYS A 407 -14.98 -8.90 3.49
C LYS A 407 -13.53 -8.57 3.80
N LYS A 408 -12.62 -9.19 3.09
CA LYS A 408 -11.16 -8.96 3.24
C LYS A 408 -10.70 -7.63 2.62
N CYS A 409 -11.48 -7.08 1.72
CA CYS A 409 -11.27 -5.81 1.03
C CYS A 409 -12.63 -5.23 0.58
N ASP A 410 -12.65 -4.01 0.09
CA ASP A 410 -13.86 -3.35 -0.38
C ASP A 410 -13.73 -2.97 -1.87
N PRO A 411 -14.31 -3.76 -2.79
CA PRO A 411 -14.24 -3.47 -4.22
C PRO A 411 -15.01 -2.20 -4.62
N SER A 412 -15.83 -1.63 -3.73
CA SER A 412 -16.49 -0.36 -3.99
C SER A 412 -15.56 0.86 -3.86
N ILE A 413 -14.37 0.68 -3.27
CA ILE A 413 -13.28 1.66 -3.31
C ILE A 413 -12.64 1.58 -4.71
N THR A 414 -13.40 1.62 -5.77
CA THR A 414 -12.79 1.68 -7.09
C THR A 414 -12.37 3.10 -7.38
N SER A 415 -11.09 3.33 -7.64
CA SER A 415 -10.73 4.38 -8.57
C SER A 415 -11.43 4.03 -9.88
N LEU A 416 -12.34 4.85 -10.30
CA LEU A 416 -12.82 4.83 -11.66
C LEU A 416 -11.61 5.23 -12.53
N PHE A 417 -10.73 4.26 -12.87
CA PHE A 417 -9.76 4.43 -13.93
C PHE A 417 -10.58 4.63 -15.21
N GLY A 418 -10.84 5.89 -15.54
CA GLY A 418 -11.75 6.31 -16.60
C GLY A 418 -12.59 7.54 -16.25
N GLU A 419 -12.91 7.79 -14.98
CA GLU A 419 -13.40 9.10 -14.55
C GLU A 419 -12.23 9.89 -13.97
N THR A 420 -11.74 10.82 -14.73
CA THR A 420 -10.75 11.80 -14.32
C THR A 420 -11.33 12.61 -13.16
N VAL A 421 -10.84 12.40 -11.93
CA VAL A 421 -11.24 13.23 -10.79
C VAL A 421 -10.58 14.59 -10.99
N TYR A 422 -11.37 15.57 -11.35
CA TYR A 422 -10.92 16.93 -11.50
C TYR A 422 -11.04 17.66 -10.16
N TYR A 423 -9.97 18.33 -9.75
CA TYR A 423 -10.00 19.24 -8.61
C TYR A 423 -10.68 20.54 -9.03
N ARG A 424 -11.77 20.87 -8.34
CA ARG A 424 -12.48 22.12 -8.58
C ARG A 424 -11.70 23.31 -8.01
N ARG A 425 -11.46 24.32 -8.84
CA ARG A 425 -11.03 25.67 -8.44
C ARG A 425 -12.13 26.69 -8.77
N ASP A 426 -12.16 27.77 -8.02
CA ASP A 426 -13.10 28.86 -8.31
C ASP A 426 -12.67 29.60 -9.58
N ILE A 427 -13.65 30.03 -10.37
CA ILE A 427 -13.47 30.84 -11.57
C ILE A 427 -14.27 32.14 -11.43
N GLU A 428 -13.76 33.27 -11.96
CA GLU A 428 -14.50 34.51 -12.05
C GLU A 428 -15.55 34.44 -13.14
N VAL A 429 -16.82 34.66 -12.76
CA VAL A 429 -17.95 34.75 -13.68
C VAL A 429 -18.76 36.00 -13.33
N PHE A 430 -18.94 36.87 -14.29
CA PHE A 430 -19.63 38.15 -14.09
C PHE A 430 -20.43 38.58 -15.35
N PRO A 431 -21.49 39.41 -15.14
CA PRO A 431 -22.13 39.71 -13.87
C PRO A 431 -22.81 38.50 -13.28
N ASN A 432 -22.89 38.41 -11.95
CA ASN A 432 -23.62 37.35 -11.26
C ASN A 432 -24.33 37.96 -10.04
N PRO A 433 -25.67 38.14 -10.04
CA PRO A 433 -26.67 37.65 -11.04
C PRO A 433 -26.62 38.34 -12.41
N SER A 434 -27.27 37.73 -13.43
CA SER A 434 -27.34 38.21 -14.79
C SER A 434 -28.68 37.89 -15.45
N ASN A 435 -29.07 38.63 -16.49
CA ASN A 435 -30.22 38.28 -17.37
C ASN A 435 -29.96 37.13 -18.33
N GLY A 436 -28.87 36.36 -18.11
CA GLY A 436 -28.52 35.20 -18.90
C GLY A 436 -27.24 35.34 -19.72
N VAL A 437 -26.61 36.51 -19.76
CA VAL A 437 -25.30 36.67 -20.38
C VAL A 437 -24.24 36.80 -19.30
N PHE A 438 -23.26 35.91 -19.32
CA PHE A 438 -22.16 35.84 -18.37
C PHE A 438 -20.82 35.93 -19.07
N ARG A 439 -19.84 36.56 -18.46
CA ARG A 439 -18.44 36.55 -18.89
C ARG A 439 -17.62 35.72 -17.93
N ILE A 440 -16.83 34.81 -18.48
CA ILE A 440 -15.97 33.88 -17.76
C ILE A 440 -14.53 34.33 -17.99
N LYS A 441 -13.79 34.61 -16.92
CA LYS A 441 -12.35 34.90 -16.99
C LYS A 441 -11.59 33.58 -16.94
N ILE A 442 -11.08 33.14 -18.09
CA ILE A 442 -10.27 31.94 -18.21
C ILE A 442 -8.90 32.17 -17.59
N PRO A 443 -8.39 31.27 -16.73
CA PRO A 443 -7.06 31.40 -16.15
C PRO A 443 -5.96 31.48 -17.22
N GLU A 444 -5.01 32.39 -17.09
CA GLU A 444 -3.98 32.64 -18.08
C GLU A 444 -3.08 31.41 -18.37
N VAL A 445 -2.95 30.54 -17.39
CA VAL A 445 -2.18 29.27 -17.50
C VAL A 445 -2.88 28.22 -18.36
N HIS A 446 -4.21 28.39 -18.62
CA HIS A 446 -5.04 27.43 -19.35
C HIS A 446 -5.95 28.15 -20.37
N ARG A 447 -5.37 28.66 -21.46
CA ARG A 447 -6.09 29.50 -22.44
C ARG A 447 -7.00 28.72 -23.41
N SER A 448 -6.97 27.38 -23.37
CA SER A 448 -7.80 26.53 -24.22
C SER A 448 -8.47 25.45 -23.40
N GLY A 449 -9.72 25.11 -23.74
CA GLY A 449 -10.51 24.14 -23.00
C GLY A 449 -11.99 24.16 -23.36
N THR A 450 -12.78 23.41 -22.59
CA THR A 450 -14.22 23.28 -22.78
C THR A 450 -14.99 23.95 -21.64
N ILE A 451 -15.89 24.86 -21.98
CA ILE A 451 -16.86 25.43 -21.04
C ILE A 451 -18.14 24.60 -21.07
N ILE A 452 -18.63 24.22 -19.91
CA ILE A 452 -19.87 23.45 -19.70
C ILE A 452 -20.81 24.29 -18.82
N VAL A 453 -22.08 24.32 -19.20
CA VAL A 453 -23.17 24.85 -18.39
C VAL A 453 -24.16 23.76 -18.07
N SER A 454 -24.44 23.54 -16.79
CA SER A 454 -25.41 22.55 -16.30
C SER A 454 -26.43 23.19 -15.35
N ASN A 455 -27.60 22.55 -15.20
CA ASN A 455 -28.53 22.89 -14.14
C ASN A 455 -28.08 22.36 -12.77
N THR A 456 -28.84 22.64 -11.72
CA THR A 456 -28.54 22.20 -10.35
C THR A 456 -28.60 20.68 -10.15
N GLU A 457 -29.23 19.97 -11.07
CA GLU A 457 -29.31 18.47 -11.09
C GLU A 457 -28.16 17.84 -11.88
N GLY A 458 -27.23 18.67 -12.42
CA GLY A 458 -26.08 18.19 -13.21
C GLY A 458 -26.39 17.89 -14.68
N LYS A 459 -27.61 18.20 -15.16
CA LYS A 459 -27.97 18.02 -16.58
C LYS A 459 -27.22 19.04 -17.44
N LEU A 460 -26.46 18.55 -18.43
CA LEU A 460 -25.79 19.39 -19.43
C LEU A 460 -26.82 20.18 -20.25
N LEU A 461 -26.62 21.48 -20.34
CA LEU A 461 -27.49 22.40 -21.09
C LEU A 461 -26.77 23.07 -22.26
N PHE A 462 -25.48 23.35 -22.09
CA PHE A 462 -24.67 24.05 -23.07
C PHE A 462 -23.21 23.63 -22.94
N GLN A 463 -22.51 23.54 -24.07
CA GLN A 463 -21.09 23.24 -24.14
C GLN A 463 -20.42 24.09 -25.23
N LYS A 464 -19.24 24.64 -24.96
CA LYS A 464 -18.47 25.44 -25.93
C LYS A 464 -16.98 25.18 -25.78
N GLN A 465 -16.31 24.84 -26.88
CA GLN A 465 -14.86 24.79 -26.94
C GLN A 465 -14.29 26.20 -27.10
N VAL A 466 -13.25 26.53 -26.33
CA VAL A 466 -12.55 27.82 -26.40
C VAL A 466 -11.06 27.59 -26.63
N THR A 467 -10.44 28.47 -27.40
CA THR A 467 -9.02 28.39 -27.75
C THR A 467 -8.37 29.75 -27.65
N TRP A 468 -7.22 29.81 -26.95
CA TRP A 468 -6.40 31.01 -26.80
C TRP A 468 -7.14 32.27 -26.30
N THR A 469 -8.11 32.08 -25.41
CA THR A 469 -8.88 33.18 -24.82
C THR A 469 -8.62 33.30 -23.30
N ILE A 470 -8.73 34.54 -22.79
CA ILE A 470 -8.70 34.85 -21.35
C ILE A 470 -10.04 35.35 -20.83
N LEU A 471 -10.96 35.69 -21.74
CA LEU A 471 -12.32 36.14 -21.41
C LEU A 471 -13.28 35.59 -22.46
N GLU A 472 -14.30 34.89 -22.00
CA GLU A 472 -15.30 34.29 -22.87
C GLU A 472 -16.72 34.64 -22.45
N GLU A 473 -17.60 34.85 -23.42
CA GLU A 473 -19.00 35.20 -23.19
C GLU A 473 -19.89 33.98 -23.42
N ILE A 474 -20.77 33.70 -22.45
CA ILE A 474 -21.75 32.64 -22.47
C ILE A 474 -23.15 33.23 -22.39
N ASP A 475 -23.96 32.94 -23.39
CA ASP A 475 -25.36 33.37 -23.47
C ASP A 475 -26.29 32.20 -23.19
N ILE A 476 -26.98 32.24 -22.06
CA ILE A 476 -28.04 31.32 -21.64
C ILE A 476 -29.37 32.08 -21.45
N SER A 477 -29.56 33.22 -22.15
CA SER A 477 -30.77 34.05 -22.04
C SER A 477 -32.06 33.31 -22.38
N THR A 478 -31.98 32.27 -23.23
CA THR A 478 -33.10 31.41 -23.60
C THR A 478 -33.51 30.38 -22.56
N PHE A 479 -32.69 30.16 -21.52
CA PHE A 479 -33.00 29.20 -20.44
C PHE A 479 -33.88 29.88 -19.37
N PRO A 480 -34.62 29.08 -18.57
CA PRO A 480 -35.43 29.65 -17.46
C PRO A 480 -34.58 30.40 -16.43
N SER A 481 -35.19 31.32 -15.68
CA SER A 481 -34.55 31.93 -14.50
C SER A 481 -34.26 30.86 -13.46
N GLY A 482 -33.06 30.95 -12.83
CA GLY A 482 -32.64 29.91 -11.90
C GLY A 482 -31.13 29.89 -11.61
N ARG A 483 -30.68 28.85 -10.92
CA ARG A 483 -29.27 28.62 -10.65
C ARG A 483 -28.67 27.65 -11.67
N TYR A 484 -27.45 27.95 -12.11
CA TYR A 484 -26.70 27.17 -13.07
C TYR A 484 -25.26 26.99 -12.57
N ASN A 485 -24.63 25.89 -12.94
CA ASN A 485 -23.20 25.71 -12.76
C ASN A 485 -22.50 26.01 -14.07
N ILE A 486 -21.50 26.86 -14.06
CA ILE A 486 -20.59 27.10 -15.17
C ILE A 486 -19.24 26.51 -14.80
N GLU A 487 -18.71 25.62 -15.66
CA GLU A 487 -17.48 24.91 -15.43
C GLU A 487 -16.57 25.03 -16.66
N PHE A 488 -15.27 25.16 -16.44
CA PHE A 488 -14.25 25.20 -17.47
C PHE A 488 -13.25 24.06 -17.25
N TYR A 489 -13.09 23.22 -18.25
CA TYR A 489 -12.16 22.10 -18.29
C TYR A 489 -11.03 22.42 -19.26
N PRO A 490 -9.80 22.69 -18.77
CA PRO A 490 -8.64 22.95 -19.62
C PRO A 490 -8.33 21.76 -20.54
N ASP A 491 -7.83 22.03 -21.76
CA ASP A 491 -7.33 20.98 -22.66
C ASP A 491 -6.02 20.36 -22.11
N ASP A 492 -5.25 21.14 -21.36
CA ASP A 492 -4.08 20.65 -20.64
C ASP A 492 -4.51 19.99 -19.33
N GLN A 493 -4.63 18.67 -19.36
CA GLN A 493 -5.12 17.83 -18.28
C GLN A 493 -4.01 17.37 -17.29
N ARG A 494 -2.79 17.93 -17.40
CA ARG A 494 -1.67 17.50 -16.53
C ARG A 494 -1.96 17.66 -15.05
N GLU A 495 -2.74 18.67 -14.66
CA GLU A 495 -3.10 18.93 -13.26
C GLU A 495 -4.48 18.39 -12.87
N LYS A 496 -5.25 17.80 -13.79
CA LYS A 496 -6.62 17.29 -13.53
C LYS A 496 -7.49 18.32 -12.78
N ILE A 497 -7.43 19.59 -13.19
CA ILE A 497 -8.15 20.69 -12.57
C ILE A 497 -9.29 21.11 -13.49
N TYR A 498 -10.46 21.39 -12.91
CA TYR A 498 -11.48 22.18 -13.56
C TYR A 498 -11.82 23.41 -12.71
N TYR A 499 -12.33 24.42 -13.36
CA TYR A 499 -12.73 25.67 -12.73
C TYR A 499 -14.25 25.76 -12.76
N GLY A 500 -14.88 26.14 -11.65
CA GLY A 500 -16.35 26.17 -11.61
C GLY A 500 -16.90 27.27 -10.73
N LYS A 501 -18.08 27.82 -11.14
CA LYS A 501 -18.84 28.81 -10.39
C LYS A 501 -20.33 28.55 -10.54
N GLN A 502 -21.06 28.65 -9.43
CA GLN A 502 -22.52 28.72 -9.49
C GLN A 502 -22.95 30.16 -9.81
N VAL A 503 -23.86 30.31 -10.78
CA VAL A 503 -24.40 31.58 -11.23
C VAL A 503 -25.91 31.63 -11.09
N ILE A 504 -26.45 32.86 -11.00
CA ILE A 504 -27.90 33.09 -10.90
C ILE A 504 -28.35 33.89 -12.13
N LYS A 505 -29.26 33.29 -12.90
CA LYS A 505 -30.00 33.96 -13.95
C LYS A 505 -31.32 34.50 -13.38
N ILE A 506 -31.56 35.78 -13.53
CA ILE A 506 -32.78 36.47 -13.12
C ILE A 506 -33.69 36.74 -14.29
#